data_aba379ba851de1574d3d9847ac30228e
#
_entry.id   aba379ba851de1574d3d9847ac30228e
#
_cell.length_a   1.000
_cell.length_b   1.000
_cell.length_c   1.000
_cell.angle_alpha   90.00
_cell.angle_beta   90.00
_cell.angle_gamma   90.00
#
_symmetry.space_group_name_H-M   'P 1'
#
loop_
_entity.id
_entity.type
_entity.pdbx_description
1 polymer ?
#
loop_
_entity_poly.entity_id
_entity_poly.type
_entity_poly.pdbx_seq_one_letter_code
_entity_poly.pdbx_strand_id
1 'polypeptide(L)'
;MHLIDLSRRKMLLASSYGLVTLGAPNVWAQAAPAGAKRSDTGRLIVVMLRGAYDGLSAFVPYADADYYALRPNISIAAPDGTAATAIKLDSRFALHPALAPLLPLWQQGVLSVIPSAGLPAPNRSHFAAQYEMEIAQSGKTSAAPGWLNKAASSNSKTQVAGIGVDNKNTYAIGVGEANPAILSGDAPVKLIARGQAAERTGVLANDKTRQALMDLYSGNDKVSEAFRQGSGSRMQSAQELSTEKMELDGKRAGPPQDRTLDKDGTPKTAQAQNAQMLAASNGAADPVGLQLDAQHLGVLMRNDRNLKLGFLSAGGWDTHANQGNATGQLANNLANLGRAITQLRKDFSEPGDVVIVMSEFGRTAQENGSRGTDHGFGNAMWLVGSRVNGGKWHGQWTGMSRGNLNESRDLPAHHDYRAVLAQVMRATFGTTDSALASLLPNANWDARLDGLIRKS
;
A
#
# COMPACT_ATOMS: atom_id res chain seq x y z
N MET A 1 43.92 44.11 -33.82
CA MET A 1 43.52 42.68 -33.98
C MET A 1 43.32 42.08 -32.59
N HIS A 2 42.22 42.36 -31.89
CA HIS A 2 41.82 41.78 -30.62
C HIS A 2 40.47 42.40 -30.19
N LEU A 3 39.38 42.07 -30.91
CA LEU A 3 38.04 42.58 -30.56
C LEU A 3 36.93 41.60 -30.97
N ILE A 4 37.19 40.30 -31.03
CA ILE A 4 36.14 39.35 -31.44
C ILE A 4 35.89 38.22 -30.43
N ASP A 5 36.54 38.19 -29.28
CA ASP A 5 36.39 37.01 -28.37
C ASP A 5 35.51 37.27 -27.13
N LEU A 6 35.03 38.48 -26.92
CA LEU A 6 34.17 38.81 -25.77
C LEU A 6 32.64 38.74 -26.08
N SER A 7 32.29 38.81 -27.39
CA SER A 7 30.85 38.75 -27.79
C SER A 7 30.28 37.33 -27.85
N ARG A 8 31.08 36.34 -28.19
CA ARG A 8 30.64 34.94 -28.25
C ARG A 8 30.44 34.29 -26.89
N ARG A 9 31.27 34.64 -25.89
CA ARG A 9 31.09 34.17 -24.51
C ARG A 9 29.89 34.81 -23.83
N LYS A 10 29.59 36.06 -24.09
CA LYS A 10 28.37 36.72 -23.57
C LYS A 10 27.12 36.24 -24.26
N MET A 11 27.18 35.84 -25.54
CA MET A 11 26.06 35.30 -26.26
C MET A 11 25.73 33.85 -25.85
N LEU A 12 26.73 33.04 -25.50
CA LEU A 12 26.55 31.70 -24.96
C LEU A 12 26.07 31.71 -23.50
N LEU A 13 26.37 32.70 -22.71
CA LEU A 13 25.84 32.90 -21.36
C LEU A 13 24.40 33.45 -21.37
N ALA A 14 24.03 34.25 -22.39
CA ALA A 14 22.69 34.75 -22.57
C ALA A 14 21.73 33.66 -23.12
N SER A 15 22.24 32.70 -23.90
CA SER A 15 21.43 31.56 -24.40
C SER A 15 21.26 30.43 -23.37
N SER A 16 22.08 30.39 -22.29
CA SER A 16 21.91 29.43 -21.20
C SER A 16 20.94 29.91 -20.10
N TYR A 17 20.54 31.19 -20.12
CA TYR A 17 19.50 31.72 -19.21
C TYR A 17 18.11 31.87 -19.86
N GLY A 18 17.96 31.51 -21.12
CA GLY A 18 16.70 31.62 -21.88
C GLY A 18 15.86 30.36 -22.00
N LEU A 19 16.29 29.24 -21.41
CA LEU A 19 15.44 28.06 -21.18
C LEU A 19 14.99 28.05 -19.72
N VAL A 20 14.33 29.12 -19.31
CA VAL A 20 13.34 28.99 -18.26
C VAL A 20 12.26 28.07 -18.87
N THR A 21 12.34 26.79 -18.53
CA THR A 21 11.21 25.90 -18.63
C THR A 21 10.00 26.67 -18.16
N LEU A 22 9.05 26.88 -19.02
CA LEU A 22 7.65 27.07 -18.65
C LEU A 22 7.25 25.77 -17.94
N GLY A 23 7.75 25.64 -16.70
CA GLY A 23 7.25 24.66 -15.75
C GLY A 23 5.78 24.96 -15.62
N ALA A 24 4.94 24.03 -15.97
CA ALA A 24 3.54 24.07 -15.61
C ALA A 24 3.47 24.58 -14.16
N PRO A 25 2.62 25.55 -13.83
CA PRO A 25 2.50 26.05 -12.48
C PRO A 25 2.31 24.86 -11.56
N ASN A 26 3.12 24.75 -10.49
CA ASN A 26 2.97 23.72 -9.49
C ASN A 26 1.52 23.77 -8.99
N VAL A 27 0.71 22.84 -9.45
CA VAL A 27 -0.74 22.76 -9.17
C VAL A 27 -0.99 22.44 -7.67
N TRP A 28 0.07 22.33 -6.88
CA TRP A 28 0.01 22.20 -5.43
C TRP A 28 -0.36 23.51 -4.69
N ALA A 29 -0.40 24.64 -5.39
CA ALA A 29 -0.60 25.95 -4.78
C ALA A 29 -2.09 26.26 -4.51
N GLN A 30 -2.76 25.44 -3.69
CA GLN A 30 -3.89 25.94 -2.91
C GLN A 30 -3.41 26.09 -1.47
N ALA A 31 -3.31 27.33 -1.02
CA ALA A 31 -2.89 27.66 0.32
C ALA A 31 -3.68 26.87 1.35
N ALA A 32 -2.99 26.07 2.15
CA ALA A 32 -3.57 25.57 3.38
C ALA A 32 -3.99 26.79 4.21
N PRO A 33 -5.18 26.81 4.84
CA PRO A 33 -5.59 27.93 5.67
C PRO A 33 -4.54 28.15 6.76
N ALA A 34 -3.94 29.34 6.79
CA ALA A 34 -3.04 29.75 7.84
C ALA A 34 -3.78 29.72 9.17
N GLY A 35 -3.40 28.81 10.07
CA GLY A 35 -3.99 28.72 11.41
C GLY A 35 -4.50 27.36 11.86
N ALA A 36 -4.35 26.31 11.09
CA ALA A 36 -4.64 24.96 11.60
C ALA A 36 -3.69 24.64 12.76
N LYS A 37 -4.21 24.57 13.99
CA LYS A 37 -3.46 23.99 15.11
C LYS A 37 -2.90 22.66 14.64
N ARG A 38 -1.59 22.43 14.80
CA ARG A 38 -0.95 21.12 14.58
C ARG A 38 -1.76 20.11 15.41
N SER A 39 -2.67 19.41 14.75
CA SER A 39 -3.28 18.25 15.38
C SER A 39 -2.17 17.22 15.61
N ASP A 40 -2.25 16.49 16.71
CA ASP A 40 -1.40 15.33 16.94
C ASP A 40 -1.29 14.56 15.65
N THR A 41 -0.07 14.44 15.12
CA THR A 41 0.17 13.88 13.80
C THR A 41 -0.37 12.47 13.77
N GLY A 42 -1.24 12.19 12.80
CA GLY A 42 -1.74 10.86 12.55
C GLY A 42 -0.65 9.87 12.16
N ARG A 43 -1.05 8.67 11.83
CA ARG A 43 -0.16 7.59 11.36
C ARG A 43 -0.72 7.03 10.05
N LEU A 44 0.16 6.50 9.23
CA LEU A 44 -0.19 5.94 7.92
C LEU A 44 0.29 4.51 7.82
N ILE A 45 -0.60 3.60 7.43
CA ILE A 45 -0.24 2.25 6.99
C ILE A 45 -0.54 2.11 5.50
N VAL A 46 0.43 1.62 4.74
CA VAL A 46 0.27 1.24 3.34
C VAL A 46 0.21 -0.27 3.26
N VAL A 47 -0.87 -0.78 2.68
CA VAL A 47 -1.07 -2.21 2.36
C VAL A 47 -0.94 -2.37 0.86
N MET A 48 0.13 -3.05 0.42
CA MET A 48 0.42 -3.30 -0.98
C MET A 48 -0.03 -4.71 -1.38
N LEU A 49 -0.91 -4.80 -2.36
CA LEU A 49 -1.42 -6.06 -2.92
C LEU A 49 -0.60 -6.39 -4.17
N ARG A 50 0.43 -7.23 -4.02
CA ARG A 50 1.37 -7.57 -5.08
C ARG A 50 0.83 -8.66 -6.00
N GLY A 51 0.79 -8.38 -7.29
CA GLY A 51 0.25 -9.25 -8.32
C GLY A 51 -1.05 -8.71 -8.92
N ALA A 52 -1.33 -7.43 -8.75
CA ALA A 52 -2.45 -6.73 -9.40
C ALA A 52 -3.80 -7.38 -9.08
N TYR A 53 -4.31 -7.17 -7.87
CA TYR A 53 -5.61 -7.72 -7.49
C TYR A 53 -6.73 -7.23 -8.42
N ASP A 54 -7.76 -8.05 -8.62
CA ASP A 54 -8.91 -7.70 -9.46
C ASP A 54 -9.89 -6.78 -8.70
N GLY A 55 -9.74 -5.48 -8.89
CA GLY A 55 -10.58 -4.46 -8.26
C GLY A 55 -12.04 -4.51 -8.71
N LEU A 56 -12.32 -4.95 -9.94
CA LEU A 56 -13.68 -5.11 -10.46
C LEU A 56 -14.43 -6.28 -9.81
N SER A 57 -13.72 -7.31 -9.35
CA SER A 57 -14.33 -8.37 -8.54
C SER A 57 -14.44 -7.97 -7.06
N ALA A 58 -13.52 -7.16 -6.53
CA ALA A 58 -13.59 -6.68 -5.15
C ALA A 58 -14.73 -5.67 -4.94
N PHE A 59 -14.89 -4.72 -5.88
CA PHE A 59 -15.91 -3.68 -5.89
C PHE A 59 -16.70 -3.76 -7.19
N VAL A 60 -17.74 -4.54 -7.13
CA VAL A 60 -18.55 -5.00 -8.27
C VAL A 60 -19.40 -3.85 -8.81
N PRO A 61 -19.23 -3.40 -10.06
CA PRO A 61 -20.10 -2.40 -10.69
C PRO A 61 -21.40 -3.08 -11.18
N TYR A 62 -22.20 -3.60 -10.24
CA TYR A 62 -23.33 -4.50 -10.50
C TYR A 62 -24.43 -3.86 -11.35
N ALA A 63 -24.50 -2.55 -11.43
CA ALA A 63 -25.46 -1.85 -12.26
C ALA A 63 -24.98 -1.65 -13.71
N ASP A 64 -23.75 -2.05 -14.04
CA ASP A 64 -23.16 -1.94 -15.38
C ASP A 64 -23.35 -3.27 -16.12
N ALA A 65 -24.16 -3.26 -17.18
CA ALA A 65 -24.44 -4.47 -17.97
C ALA A 65 -23.17 -5.03 -18.64
N ASP A 66 -22.23 -4.16 -19.03
CA ASP A 66 -20.97 -4.56 -19.64
C ASP A 66 -20.10 -5.38 -18.68
N TYR A 67 -20.26 -5.21 -17.36
CA TYR A 67 -19.57 -6.04 -16.37
C TYR A 67 -19.88 -7.53 -16.55
N TYR A 68 -21.15 -7.87 -16.73
CA TYR A 68 -21.59 -9.26 -16.91
C TYR A 68 -21.26 -9.78 -18.31
N ALA A 69 -21.40 -8.94 -19.32
CA ALA A 69 -21.07 -9.30 -20.70
C ALA A 69 -19.58 -9.61 -20.89
N LEU A 70 -18.70 -8.85 -20.20
CA LEU A 70 -17.26 -9.03 -20.26
C LEU A 70 -16.76 -10.16 -19.36
N ARG A 71 -17.53 -10.59 -18.36
CA ARG A 71 -17.13 -11.56 -17.32
C ARG A 71 -18.16 -12.69 -17.13
N PRO A 72 -18.52 -13.43 -18.18
CA PRO A 72 -19.61 -14.41 -18.10
C PRO A 72 -19.39 -15.54 -17.08
N ASN A 73 -18.13 -15.88 -16.74
CA ASN A 73 -17.80 -16.96 -15.80
C ASN A 73 -17.32 -16.47 -14.43
N ILE A 74 -16.70 -15.28 -14.36
CA ILE A 74 -16.07 -14.78 -13.11
C ILE A 74 -16.83 -13.60 -12.49
N SER A 75 -17.91 -13.12 -13.10
CA SER A 75 -18.74 -12.07 -12.50
C SER A 75 -19.35 -12.51 -11.18
N ILE A 76 -19.48 -11.56 -10.27
CA ILE A 76 -20.21 -11.75 -9.01
C ILE A 76 -21.67 -11.40 -9.28
N ALA A 77 -22.59 -12.29 -8.94
CA ALA A 77 -24.02 -12.05 -9.13
C ALA A 77 -24.49 -10.76 -8.43
N ALA A 78 -25.46 -10.07 -9.06
CA ALA A 78 -26.02 -8.84 -8.52
C ALA A 78 -26.62 -9.07 -7.13
N PRO A 79 -26.66 -8.03 -6.27
CA PRO A 79 -27.19 -8.15 -4.92
C PRO A 79 -28.66 -8.65 -4.90
N ASP A 80 -28.89 -9.80 -4.28
CA ASP A 80 -30.23 -10.37 -4.03
C ASP A 80 -30.45 -10.68 -2.53
N GLY A 81 -29.46 -10.39 -1.68
CA GLY A 81 -29.48 -10.64 -0.26
C GLY A 81 -28.94 -12.00 0.17
N THR A 82 -28.59 -12.90 -0.77
CA THR A 82 -27.98 -14.19 -0.44
C THR A 82 -26.47 -14.07 -0.23
N ALA A 83 -25.87 -15.02 0.49
CA ALA A 83 -24.45 -15.03 0.80
C ALA A 83 -23.53 -15.24 -0.43
N ALA A 84 -24.09 -15.70 -1.55
CA ALA A 84 -23.34 -15.96 -2.79
C ALA A 84 -23.33 -14.76 -3.75
N THR A 85 -24.05 -13.68 -3.44
CA THR A 85 -24.17 -12.50 -4.29
C THR A 85 -23.43 -11.32 -3.72
N ALA A 86 -23.19 -10.30 -4.55
CA ALA A 86 -22.54 -9.07 -4.13
C ALA A 86 -23.34 -8.35 -3.03
N ILE A 87 -22.65 -7.70 -2.10
CA ILE A 87 -23.25 -6.94 -1.01
C ILE A 87 -23.45 -5.50 -1.46
N LYS A 88 -24.69 -5.06 -1.60
CA LYS A 88 -25.01 -3.70 -2.08
C LYS A 88 -24.37 -2.63 -1.22
N LEU A 89 -23.63 -1.71 -1.84
CA LEU A 89 -23.08 -0.50 -1.22
C LEU A 89 -23.90 0.74 -1.58
N ASP A 90 -24.21 0.90 -2.85
CA ASP A 90 -25.06 2.00 -3.36
C ASP A 90 -25.87 1.56 -4.60
N SER A 91 -26.31 2.50 -5.44
CA SER A 91 -27.07 2.19 -6.66
C SER A 91 -26.23 1.67 -7.83
N ARG A 92 -24.91 1.74 -7.75
CA ARG A 92 -23.99 1.39 -8.86
C ARG A 92 -23.06 0.23 -8.49
N PHE A 93 -22.59 0.21 -7.25
CA PHE A 93 -21.54 -0.70 -6.80
C PHE A 93 -21.97 -1.57 -5.63
N ALA A 94 -21.36 -2.70 -5.57
CA ALA A 94 -21.49 -3.66 -4.49
C ALA A 94 -20.11 -4.20 -4.08
N LEU A 95 -20.03 -4.73 -2.88
CA LEU A 95 -18.84 -5.34 -2.33
C LEU A 95 -18.85 -6.85 -2.63
N HIS A 96 -17.70 -7.43 -2.96
CA HIS A 96 -17.54 -8.87 -3.05
C HIS A 96 -18.00 -9.55 -1.74
N PRO A 97 -18.75 -10.67 -1.76
CA PRO A 97 -19.25 -11.29 -0.54
C PRO A 97 -18.15 -11.69 0.45
N ALA A 98 -16.97 -12.08 -0.01
CA ALA A 98 -15.83 -12.39 0.84
C ALA A 98 -15.29 -11.16 1.61
N LEU A 99 -15.60 -9.95 1.20
CA LEU A 99 -15.26 -8.70 1.88
C LEU A 99 -16.35 -8.23 2.86
N ALA A 100 -17.34 -9.05 3.18
CA ALA A 100 -18.41 -8.76 4.15
C ALA A 100 -17.89 -8.11 5.46
N PRO A 101 -16.71 -8.47 6.02
CA PRO A 101 -16.16 -7.80 7.20
C PRO A 101 -15.94 -6.29 7.05
N LEU A 102 -15.86 -5.76 5.82
CA LEU A 102 -15.68 -4.34 5.54
C LEU A 102 -17.00 -3.55 5.48
N LEU A 103 -18.15 -4.22 5.37
CA LEU A 103 -19.45 -3.55 5.28
C LEU A 103 -19.71 -2.59 6.45
N PRO A 104 -19.44 -2.95 7.71
CA PRO A 104 -19.60 -2.01 8.82
C PRO A 104 -18.73 -0.76 8.69
N LEU A 105 -17.53 -0.87 8.12
CA LEU A 105 -16.64 0.29 7.91
C LEU A 105 -17.19 1.25 6.83
N TRP A 106 -17.81 0.68 5.80
CA TRP A 106 -18.53 1.47 4.79
C TRP A 106 -19.73 2.19 5.41
N GLN A 107 -20.56 1.48 6.15
CA GLN A 107 -21.76 2.02 6.79
C GLN A 107 -21.44 3.11 7.83
N GLN A 108 -20.31 2.97 8.54
CA GLN A 108 -19.81 3.98 9.48
C GLN A 108 -19.19 5.20 8.78
N GLY A 109 -19.04 5.16 7.45
CA GLY A 109 -18.42 6.24 6.69
C GLY A 109 -16.92 6.40 6.96
N VAL A 110 -16.21 5.30 7.26
CA VAL A 110 -14.76 5.27 7.51
C VAL A 110 -13.97 4.47 6.45
N LEU A 111 -14.65 3.87 5.49
CA LEU A 111 -14.07 3.24 4.30
C LEU A 111 -14.48 4.01 3.06
N SER A 112 -13.53 4.37 2.21
CA SER A 112 -13.74 5.01 0.91
C SER A 112 -12.96 4.27 -0.18
N VAL A 113 -13.44 4.37 -1.41
CA VAL A 113 -12.84 3.74 -2.60
C VAL A 113 -12.70 4.75 -3.72
N ILE A 114 -11.54 4.73 -4.37
CA ILE A 114 -11.26 5.45 -5.62
C ILE A 114 -11.22 4.39 -6.74
N PRO A 115 -12.19 4.36 -7.67
CA PRO A 115 -12.42 3.20 -8.54
C PRO A 115 -11.44 3.05 -9.72
N SER A 116 -10.73 4.11 -10.08
CA SER A 116 -9.87 4.13 -11.28
C SER A 116 -8.61 4.92 -11.01
N ALA A 117 -7.77 4.41 -10.11
CA ALA A 117 -6.47 4.96 -9.77
C ALA A 117 -5.34 4.05 -10.25
N GLY A 118 -4.15 4.59 -10.48
CA GLY A 118 -3.01 3.79 -10.91
C GLY A 118 -1.79 4.63 -11.23
N LEU A 119 -0.84 4.03 -11.91
CA LEU A 119 0.31 4.71 -12.48
C LEU A 119 -0.12 5.77 -13.51
N PRO A 120 0.65 6.83 -13.74
CA PRO A 120 0.31 7.87 -14.73
C PRO A 120 0.36 7.37 -16.17
N ALA A 121 1.04 6.25 -16.42
CA ALA A 121 1.12 5.59 -17.72
C ALA A 121 1.01 4.07 -17.54
N PRO A 122 0.44 3.34 -18.51
CA PRO A 122 0.32 1.89 -18.42
C PRO A 122 1.69 1.21 -18.32
N ASN A 123 1.86 0.40 -17.27
CA ASN A 123 3.00 -0.49 -17.09
C ASN A 123 2.46 -1.82 -16.59
N ARG A 124 2.57 -2.86 -17.42
CA ARG A 124 2.01 -4.19 -17.15
C ARG A 124 3.07 -5.19 -16.69
N SER A 125 4.26 -4.71 -16.29
CA SER A 125 5.30 -5.50 -15.66
C SER A 125 5.20 -5.36 -14.14
N HIS A 126 4.91 -6.44 -13.42
CA HIS A 126 4.80 -6.42 -11.96
C HIS A 126 6.01 -5.77 -11.30
N PHE A 127 7.22 -6.22 -11.65
CA PHE A 127 8.44 -5.69 -11.03
C PHE A 127 8.64 -4.20 -11.28
N ALA A 128 8.47 -3.76 -12.53
CA ALA A 128 8.66 -2.37 -12.89
C ALA A 128 7.58 -1.48 -12.25
N ALA A 129 6.31 -1.88 -12.33
CA ALA A 129 5.19 -1.13 -11.78
C ALA A 129 5.23 -1.05 -10.25
N GLN A 130 5.53 -2.15 -9.56
CA GLN A 130 5.73 -2.17 -8.11
C GLN A 130 6.87 -1.23 -7.71
N TYR A 131 8.00 -1.32 -8.40
CA TYR A 131 9.14 -0.46 -8.11
C TYR A 131 8.81 1.02 -8.32
N GLU A 132 8.16 1.38 -9.45
CA GLU A 132 7.71 2.75 -9.70
C GLU A 132 6.80 3.28 -8.59
N MET A 133 5.85 2.46 -8.12
CA MET A 133 4.94 2.84 -7.03
C MET A 133 5.68 2.99 -5.70
N GLU A 134 6.65 2.16 -5.42
CA GLU A 134 7.38 2.16 -4.15
C GLU A 134 8.39 3.31 -4.05
N ILE A 135 8.96 3.76 -5.17
CA ILE A 135 9.83 4.94 -5.19
C ILE A 135 9.08 6.24 -5.53
N ALA A 136 7.79 6.16 -5.89
CA ALA A 136 6.93 7.24 -6.35
C ALA A 136 7.44 7.97 -7.60
N GLN A 137 8.15 7.29 -8.49
CA GLN A 137 8.72 7.87 -9.72
C GLN A 137 8.49 6.95 -10.91
N SER A 138 7.76 7.43 -11.91
CA SER A 138 7.53 6.68 -13.14
C SER A 138 8.73 6.68 -14.07
N GLY A 139 8.93 5.56 -14.79
CA GLY A 139 9.97 5.40 -15.80
C GLY A 139 11.41 5.36 -15.26
N LYS A 140 11.62 5.30 -13.94
CA LYS A 140 12.97 5.23 -13.36
C LYS A 140 13.40 3.77 -13.18
N THR A 141 14.56 3.45 -13.78
CA THR A 141 15.17 2.11 -13.72
C THR A 141 16.37 2.04 -12.77
N SER A 142 16.96 3.19 -12.39
CA SER A 142 18.09 3.24 -11.46
C SER A 142 17.63 3.20 -10.00
N ALA A 143 18.47 2.67 -9.11
CA ALA A 143 18.18 2.58 -7.68
C ALA A 143 17.79 3.95 -7.10
N ALA A 144 16.69 3.97 -6.35
CA ALA A 144 16.17 5.14 -5.67
C ALA A 144 15.59 4.76 -4.31
N PRO A 145 15.66 5.64 -3.32
CA PRO A 145 15.02 5.39 -2.03
C PRO A 145 13.51 5.37 -2.16
N GLY A 146 12.87 4.51 -1.39
CA GLY A 146 11.42 4.40 -1.29
C GLY A 146 10.78 5.66 -0.70
N TRP A 147 9.56 5.96 -1.12
CA TRP A 147 8.91 7.19 -0.66
C TRP A 147 8.54 7.18 0.83
N LEU A 148 8.23 6.00 1.42
CA LEU A 148 8.03 5.89 2.88
C LEU A 148 9.33 6.12 3.65
N ASN A 149 10.47 5.61 3.16
CA ASN A 149 11.77 5.88 3.77
C ASN A 149 12.13 7.36 3.68
N LYS A 150 11.91 8.00 2.51
CA LYS A 150 12.08 9.45 2.37
C LYS A 150 11.20 10.22 3.35
N ALA A 151 9.94 9.81 3.54
CA ALA A 151 9.05 10.45 4.50
C ALA A 151 9.54 10.28 5.95
N ALA A 152 10.13 9.12 6.28
CA ALA A 152 10.72 8.86 7.58
C ALA A 152 12.08 9.56 7.81
N SER A 153 12.72 10.05 6.75
CA SER A 153 14.03 10.70 6.84
C SER A 153 13.94 12.06 7.54
N SER A 154 14.99 12.39 8.30
CA SER A 154 15.19 13.72 8.90
C SER A 154 15.71 14.77 7.91
N ASN A 155 15.86 14.42 6.62
CA ASN A 155 16.31 15.36 5.60
C ASN A 155 15.30 16.51 5.46
N SER A 156 15.77 17.76 5.63
CA SER A 156 14.93 18.97 5.60
C SER A 156 14.12 19.14 4.31
N LYS A 157 14.57 18.59 3.18
CA LYS A 157 13.87 18.69 1.88
C LYS A 157 12.68 17.72 1.76
N THR A 158 12.72 16.61 2.52
CA THR A 158 11.69 15.57 2.51
C THR A 158 10.94 15.48 3.83
N GLN A 159 11.32 16.30 4.80
CA GLN A 159 10.72 16.27 6.13
C GLN A 159 9.22 16.56 6.06
N VAL A 160 8.46 15.58 6.48
CA VAL A 160 7.02 15.69 6.68
C VAL A 160 6.79 16.14 8.12
N ALA A 161 5.90 17.11 8.33
CA ALA A 161 5.63 17.65 9.66
C ALA A 161 5.30 16.52 10.66
N GLY A 162 6.06 16.44 11.73
CA GLY A 162 5.89 15.43 12.78
C GLY A 162 6.46 14.05 12.50
N ILE A 163 7.20 13.87 11.39
CA ILE A 163 7.95 12.65 11.07
C ILE A 163 9.42 13.01 10.86
N GLY A 164 10.33 12.15 11.31
CA GLY A 164 11.76 12.27 11.04
C GLY A 164 12.42 13.52 11.62
N VAL A 165 12.02 13.95 12.81
CA VAL A 165 12.59 15.16 13.46
C VAL A 165 13.97 14.95 14.09
N ASP A 166 14.38 13.70 14.32
CA ASP A 166 15.73 13.35 14.76
C ASP A 166 16.17 12.00 14.16
N ASN A 167 17.49 11.76 14.11
CA ASN A 167 18.08 10.53 13.58
C ASN A 167 18.19 9.41 14.62
N LYS A 168 17.67 9.59 15.83
CA LYS A 168 17.78 8.62 16.93
C LYS A 168 16.60 7.66 16.98
N ASN A 169 15.46 8.05 16.42
CA ASN A 169 14.23 7.29 16.46
C ASN A 169 13.93 6.62 15.12
N THR A 170 13.29 5.46 15.17
CA THR A 170 12.75 4.77 14.01
C THR A 170 11.30 5.18 13.81
N TYR A 171 10.97 5.71 12.63
CA TYR A 171 9.63 6.22 12.32
C TYR A 171 8.82 5.32 11.41
N ALA A 172 9.46 4.33 10.78
CA ALA A 172 8.81 3.41 9.85
C ALA A 172 9.02 1.95 10.24
N ILE A 173 8.00 1.13 9.99
CA ILE A 173 8.00 -0.31 10.26
C ILE A 173 7.38 -1.05 9.07
N GLY A 174 7.96 -2.18 8.69
CA GLY A 174 7.42 -3.13 7.73
C GLY A 174 7.22 -4.51 8.33
N VAL A 175 6.17 -5.20 7.93
CA VAL A 175 5.89 -6.58 8.31
C VAL A 175 5.81 -7.44 7.06
N GLY A 176 6.52 -8.55 7.06
CA GLY A 176 6.40 -9.60 6.06
C GLY A 176 7.57 -9.69 5.10
N GLU A 177 7.94 -8.63 4.43
CA GLU A 177 9.03 -8.62 3.46
C GLU A 177 10.38 -8.30 4.11
N ALA A 178 11.41 -8.96 3.61
CA ALA A 178 12.76 -8.78 4.13
C ALA A 178 13.37 -7.41 3.80
N ASN A 179 13.04 -6.86 2.63
CA ASN A 179 13.59 -5.58 2.17
C ASN A 179 12.68 -4.93 1.09
N PRO A 180 11.51 -4.46 1.43
CA PRO A 180 10.61 -3.81 0.48
C PRO A 180 11.21 -2.48 -0.01
N ALA A 181 11.16 -2.23 -1.33
CA ALA A 181 11.76 -1.04 -1.92
C ALA A 181 11.16 0.27 -1.37
N ILE A 182 9.90 0.26 -0.98
CA ILE A 182 9.21 1.40 -0.36
C ILE A 182 9.86 1.88 0.94
N LEU A 183 10.51 0.97 1.68
CA LEU A 183 11.22 1.24 2.93
C LEU A 183 12.74 1.33 2.77
N SER A 184 13.27 1.15 1.55
CA SER A 184 14.70 1.25 1.27
C SER A 184 15.16 2.70 1.26
N GLY A 185 16.29 3.00 1.91
CA GLY A 185 16.87 4.35 1.98
C GLY A 185 17.69 4.58 3.24
N ASP A 186 18.00 5.86 3.55
CA ASP A 186 18.90 6.24 4.64
C ASP A 186 18.24 6.28 6.02
N ALA A 187 16.90 6.40 6.09
CA ALA A 187 16.21 6.41 7.36
C ALA A 187 16.18 5.00 7.98
N PRO A 188 16.42 4.85 9.30
CA PRO A 188 16.29 3.57 9.97
C PRO A 188 14.84 3.09 9.96
N VAL A 189 14.65 1.79 9.65
CA VAL A 189 13.34 1.15 9.61
C VAL A 189 13.35 -0.14 10.43
N LYS A 190 12.20 -0.47 11.03
CA LYS A 190 11.99 -1.78 11.67
C LYS A 190 11.42 -2.75 10.63
N LEU A 191 12.03 -3.94 10.47
CA LEU A 191 11.51 -5.00 9.64
C LEU A 191 11.19 -6.21 10.50
N ILE A 192 9.92 -6.63 10.49
CA ILE A 192 9.40 -7.69 11.33
C ILE A 192 9.02 -8.90 10.46
N ALA A 193 9.34 -10.08 10.91
CA ALA A 193 8.98 -11.31 10.23
C ALA A 193 7.44 -11.52 10.23
N ARG A 194 6.96 -12.42 9.37
CA ARG A 194 5.54 -12.78 9.31
C ARG A 194 5.12 -13.74 10.41
N GLY A 195 3.83 -13.71 10.70
CA GLY A 195 3.15 -14.69 11.52
C GLY A 195 3.82 -14.90 12.87
N GLN A 196 3.79 -16.10 13.40
CA GLN A 196 4.39 -16.44 14.69
C GLN A 196 5.91 -16.24 14.75
N ALA A 197 6.60 -16.12 13.62
CA ALA A 197 8.03 -15.82 13.60
C ALA A 197 8.35 -14.41 14.13
N ALA A 198 7.39 -13.48 14.08
CA ALA A 198 7.50 -12.16 14.69
C ALA A 198 7.59 -12.20 16.22
N GLU A 199 6.91 -13.15 16.85
CA GLU A 199 6.85 -13.35 18.29
C GLU A 199 8.13 -14.02 18.85
N ARG A 200 9.07 -14.40 17.99
CA ARG A 200 10.26 -15.17 18.35
C ARG A 200 11.54 -14.41 18.02
N THR A 201 12.47 -14.43 18.95
CA THR A 201 13.81 -13.85 18.74
C THR A 201 14.71 -14.69 17.83
N GLY A 202 14.28 -15.91 17.48
CA GLY A 202 15.05 -16.82 16.62
C GLY A 202 16.37 -17.25 17.29
N VAL A 203 17.47 -17.16 16.55
CA VAL A 203 18.82 -17.51 17.07
C VAL A 203 19.26 -16.64 18.25
N LEU A 204 18.69 -15.44 18.40
CA LEU A 204 18.96 -14.54 19.51
C LEU A 204 18.31 -14.97 20.84
N ALA A 205 17.44 -16.00 20.82
CA ALA A 205 16.87 -16.60 22.03
C ALA A 205 17.91 -17.32 22.87
N ASN A 206 18.95 -17.87 22.22
CA ASN A 206 20.03 -18.54 22.93
C ASN A 206 21.08 -17.53 23.42
N ASP A 207 21.30 -17.43 24.73
CA ASP A 207 22.17 -16.42 25.32
C ASP A 207 23.61 -16.51 24.83
N LYS A 208 24.16 -17.73 24.67
CA LYS A 208 25.53 -17.94 24.18
C LYS A 208 25.68 -17.49 22.73
N THR A 209 24.72 -17.85 21.88
CA THR A 209 24.69 -17.42 20.47
C THR A 209 24.53 -15.92 20.37
N ARG A 210 23.64 -15.34 21.16
CA ARG A 210 23.43 -13.87 21.18
C ARG A 210 24.71 -13.16 21.60
N GLN A 211 25.38 -13.60 22.69
CA GLN A 211 26.61 -12.99 23.13
C GLN A 211 27.72 -13.10 22.08
N ALA A 212 27.91 -14.26 21.48
CA ALA A 212 28.90 -14.45 20.43
C ALA A 212 28.64 -13.54 19.19
N LEU A 213 27.38 -13.35 18.81
CA LEU A 213 27.02 -12.44 17.75
C LEU A 213 27.25 -10.97 18.14
N MET A 214 26.90 -10.57 19.36
CA MET A 214 27.16 -9.21 19.84
C MET A 214 28.65 -8.91 19.92
N ASP A 215 29.47 -9.87 20.33
CA ASP A 215 30.94 -9.74 20.36
C ASP A 215 31.51 -9.63 18.94
N LEU A 216 31.01 -10.46 17.99
CA LEU A 216 31.42 -10.42 16.59
C LEU A 216 31.13 -9.05 15.93
N TYR A 217 30.00 -8.44 16.28
CA TYR A 217 29.54 -7.14 15.74
C TYR A 217 29.71 -6.02 16.78
N SER A 218 30.77 -6.06 17.59
CA SER A 218 31.08 -5.02 18.58
C SER A 218 31.80 -3.79 18.00
N GLY A 219 32.20 -3.82 16.72
CA GLY A 219 32.89 -2.72 16.04
C GLY A 219 32.05 -1.46 15.88
N ASN A 220 32.72 -0.36 15.50
CA ASN A 220 32.09 0.94 15.23
C ASN A 220 31.81 1.17 13.73
N ASP A 221 31.92 0.12 12.93
CA ASP A 221 31.57 0.17 11.52
C ASP A 221 30.04 0.10 11.31
N LYS A 222 29.57 0.57 10.14
CA LYS A 222 28.16 0.63 9.80
C LYS A 222 27.43 -0.72 9.85
N VAL A 223 28.13 -1.81 9.53
CA VAL A 223 27.55 -3.16 9.52
C VAL A 223 27.32 -3.63 10.96
N SER A 224 28.31 -3.44 11.84
CA SER A 224 28.21 -3.75 13.25
C SER A 224 27.12 -2.93 13.95
N GLU A 225 27.03 -1.64 13.62
CA GLU A 225 25.97 -0.79 14.15
C GLU A 225 24.58 -1.24 13.67
N ALA A 226 24.41 -1.48 12.38
CA ALA A 226 23.14 -1.97 11.80
C ALA A 226 22.72 -3.32 12.41
N PHE A 227 23.68 -4.25 12.62
CA PHE A 227 23.40 -5.53 13.26
C PHE A 227 22.91 -5.36 14.70
N ARG A 228 23.58 -4.52 15.51
CA ARG A 228 23.16 -4.29 16.92
C ARG A 228 21.78 -3.63 16.99
N GLN A 229 21.52 -2.63 16.14
CA GLN A 229 20.21 -1.97 16.09
C GLN A 229 19.11 -2.94 15.65
N GLY A 230 19.34 -3.72 14.59
CA GLY A 230 18.39 -4.70 14.08
C GLY A 230 18.11 -5.83 15.09
N SER A 231 19.15 -6.33 15.77
CA SER A 231 19.02 -7.36 16.80
C SER A 231 18.23 -6.85 18.01
N GLY A 232 18.54 -5.64 18.49
CA GLY A 232 17.82 -4.99 19.60
C GLY A 232 16.34 -4.76 19.25
N SER A 233 16.06 -4.22 18.07
CA SER A 233 14.71 -4.01 17.57
C SER A 233 13.90 -5.31 17.46
N ARG A 234 14.53 -6.39 16.97
CA ARG A 234 13.89 -7.72 16.87
C ARG A 234 13.54 -8.29 18.25
N MET A 235 14.47 -8.19 19.20
CA MET A 235 14.24 -8.70 20.56
C MET A 235 13.11 -7.93 21.25
N GLN A 236 13.12 -6.61 21.16
CA GLN A 236 12.08 -5.75 21.72
C GLN A 236 10.71 -6.08 21.11
N SER A 237 10.62 -6.13 19.79
CA SER A 237 9.35 -6.41 19.09
C SER A 237 8.81 -7.80 19.42
N ALA A 238 9.66 -8.82 19.48
CA ALA A 238 9.24 -10.16 19.86
C ALA A 238 8.73 -10.22 21.31
N GLN A 239 9.34 -9.49 22.23
CA GLN A 239 8.88 -9.38 23.61
C GLN A 239 7.53 -8.68 23.70
N GLU A 240 7.35 -7.56 23.02
CA GLU A 240 6.09 -6.81 22.98
C GLU A 240 4.94 -7.67 22.45
N LEU A 241 5.16 -8.37 21.33
CA LEU A 241 4.16 -9.24 20.71
C LEU A 241 3.83 -10.46 21.58
N SER A 242 4.81 -11.07 22.23
CA SER A 242 4.57 -12.21 23.12
C SER A 242 3.83 -11.79 24.39
N THR A 243 4.08 -10.60 24.93
CA THR A 243 3.36 -10.06 26.08
C THR A 243 1.89 -9.78 25.73
N GLU A 244 1.63 -9.12 24.61
CA GLU A 244 0.26 -8.87 24.12
C GLU A 244 -0.52 -10.18 23.91
N LYS A 245 0.16 -11.20 23.35
CA LYS A 245 -0.45 -12.53 23.17
C LYS A 245 -0.83 -13.17 24.51
N MET A 246 0.07 -13.14 25.50
CA MET A 246 -0.23 -13.68 26.84
C MET A 246 -1.42 -12.96 27.49
N GLU A 247 -1.52 -11.65 27.34
CA GLU A 247 -2.66 -10.87 27.84
C GLU A 247 -3.99 -11.23 27.11
N LEU A 248 -3.93 -11.47 25.81
CA LEU A 248 -5.09 -11.88 25.03
C LEU A 248 -5.52 -13.32 25.33
N ASP A 249 -4.56 -14.24 25.47
CA ASP A 249 -4.84 -15.64 25.81
C ASP A 249 -5.36 -15.76 27.24
N GLY A 250 -4.89 -14.96 28.18
CA GLY A 250 -5.40 -14.88 29.54
C GLY A 250 -6.85 -14.36 29.65
N LYS A 251 -7.32 -13.61 28.63
CA LYS A 251 -8.71 -13.14 28.52
C LYS A 251 -9.63 -14.10 27.76
N ARG A 252 -9.07 -15.13 27.08
CA ARG A 252 -9.81 -16.17 26.37
C ARG A 252 -9.84 -17.45 27.20
N ALA A 253 -10.92 -17.66 27.94
CA ALA A 253 -11.18 -18.96 28.56
C ALA A 253 -11.69 -19.95 27.50
N GLY A 254 -10.78 -20.75 26.92
CA GLY A 254 -11.08 -21.83 26.00
C GLY A 254 -9.81 -22.52 25.48
N PRO A 255 -9.84 -23.85 25.25
CA PRO A 255 -8.65 -24.56 24.77
C PRO A 255 -8.22 -24.08 23.37
N PRO A 256 -6.92 -24.06 23.05
CA PRO A 256 -6.42 -23.66 21.74
C PRO A 256 -6.94 -24.62 20.67
N GLN A 257 -7.57 -24.10 19.63
CA GLN A 257 -7.88 -24.86 18.43
C GLN A 257 -6.60 -25.03 17.62
N ASP A 258 -6.12 -26.25 17.60
CA ASP A 258 -5.04 -26.69 16.72
C ASP A 258 -5.55 -26.62 15.25
N ARG A 259 -5.02 -25.68 14.47
CA ARG A 259 -5.24 -25.64 13.03
C ARG A 259 -4.06 -26.33 12.36
N THR A 260 -4.15 -27.61 12.22
CA THR A 260 -3.31 -28.40 11.32
C THR A 260 -3.51 -27.89 9.87
N LEU A 261 -2.40 -27.54 9.24
CA LEU A 261 -2.33 -27.23 7.82
C LEU A 261 -2.64 -28.49 7.01
N ASP A 262 -3.63 -28.45 6.15
CA ASP A 262 -3.95 -29.52 5.23
C ASP A 262 -2.80 -29.73 4.24
N LYS A 263 -2.35 -30.98 4.18
CA LYS A 263 -1.40 -31.48 3.17
C LYS A 263 -2.20 -31.95 1.97
N ASP A 264 -2.41 -31.08 0.99
CA ASP A 264 -2.93 -31.54 -0.29
C ASP A 264 -1.94 -31.32 -1.42
N GLY A 265 -1.62 -32.42 -2.10
CA GLY A 265 -0.76 -32.45 -3.25
C GLY A 265 -1.38 -31.78 -4.47
N THR A 266 -0.79 -30.69 -4.93
CA THR A 266 -1.22 -29.96 -6.13
C THR A 266 -0.79 -30.61 -7.42
N PRO A 267 -1.62 -30.61 -8.50
CA PRO A 267 -1.27 -31.15 -9.83
C PRO A 267 -0.12 -30.37 -10.52
N LYS A 268 0.67 -31.06 -11.32
CA LYS A 268 1.86 -30.49 -12.01
C LYS A 268 1.59 -29.26 -12.90
N THR A 269 0.38 -29.04 -13.40
CA THR A 269 -0.05 -27.83 -14.13
C THR A 269 -0.17 -26.60 -13.24
N ALA A 270 -0.34 -26.75 -11.93
CA ALA A 270 -0.37 -25.68 -10.94
C ALA A 270 1.04 -25.09 -10.68
N GLN A 271 2.11 -25.83 -10.96
CA GLN A 271 3.47 -25.37 -10.65
C GLN A 271 3.94 -24.18 -11.49
N ALA A 272 3.60 -24.14 -12.79
CA ALA A 272 3.97 -23.00 -13.64
C ALA A 272 3.18 -21.73 -13.27
N GLN A 273 1.89 -21.87 -12.99
CA GLN A 273 1.05 -20.78 -12.52
C GLN A 273 1.49 -20.29 -11.13
N ASN A 274 1.85 -21.20 -10.23
CA ASN A 274 2.41 -20.85 -8.93
C ASN A 274 3.75 -20.12 -9.04
N ALA A 275 4.63 -20.51 -9.98
CA ALA A 275 5.91 -19.83 -10.19
C ALA A 275 5.72 -18.38 -10.69
N GLN A 276 4.79 -18.16 -11.62
CA GLN A 276 4.45 -16.83 -12.12
C GLN A 276 3.86 -15.95 -11.03
N MET A 277 2.91 -16.49 -10.26
CA MET A 277 2.31 -15.80 -9.12
C MET A 277 3.33 -15.46 -8.03
N LEU A 278 4.25 -16.37 -7.72
CA LEU A 278 5.33 -16.11 -6.77
C LEU A 278 6.27 -15.00 -7.27
N ALA A 279 6.59 -15.00 -8.56
CA ALA A 279 7.39 -13.93 -9.18
C ALA A 279 6.66 -12.58 -9.08
N ALA A 280 5.37 -12.52 -9.44
CA ALA A 280 4.56 -11.31 -9.34
C ALA A 280 4.43 -10.81 -7.89
N SER A 281 4.48 -11.70 -6.92
CA SER A 281 4.41 -11.40 -5.49
C SER A 281 5.69 -10.73 -4.96
N ASN A 282 6.82 -10.81 -5.68
CA ASN A 282 8.07 -10.10 -5.38
C ASN A 282 8.49 -10.18 -3.89
N GLY A 283 8.44 -11.37 -3.33
CA GLY A 283 8.80 -11.63 -1.93
C GLY A 283 7.67 -11.49 -0.92
N ALA A 284 6.53 -10.92 -1.27
CA ALA A 284 5.35 -10.96 -0.41
C ALA A 284 4.74 -12.36 -0.41
N ALA A 285 4.34 -12.83 0.75
CA ALA A 285 3.62 -14.08 0.86
C ALA A 285 2.13 -13.89 0.53
N ASP A 286 1.44 -15.00 0.26
CA ASP A 286 -0.01 -15.00 0.08
C ASP A 286 -0.76 -14.40 1.30
N PRO A 287 -2.05 -14.06 1.17
CA PRO A 287 -2.80 -13.44 2.25
C PRO A 287 -3.14 -14.36 3.44
N VAL A 288 -2.78 -15.63 3.40
CA VAL A 288 -2.97 -16.55 4.54
C VAL A 288 -2.15 -16.05 5.73
N GLY A 289 -2.82 -15.81 6.86
CA GLY A 289 -2.18 -15.25 8.06
C GLY A 289 -2.01 -13.72 8.06
N LEU A 290 -2.42 -13.01 7.00
CA LEU A 290 -2.32 -11.56 6.89
C LEU A 290 -3.02 -10.83 8.07
N GLN A 291 -4.07 -11.42 8.63
CA GLN A 291 -4.74 -10.85 9.82
C GLN A 291 -3.81 -10.79 11.04
N LEU A 292 -2.97 -11.82 11.25
CA LEU A 292 -1.99 -11.82 12.34
C LEU A 292 -0.88 -10.79 12.09
N ASP A 293 -0.40 -10.69 10.85
CA ASP A 293 0.60 -9.68 10.47
C ASP A 293 0.04 -8.26 10.67
N ALA A 294 -1.22 -8.03 10.31
CA ALA A 294 -1.94 -6.78 10.54
C ALA A 294 -2.07 -6.46 12.05
N GLN A 295 -2.37 -7.47 12.88
CA GLN A 295 -2.40 -7.33 14.33
C GLN A 295 -1.02 -6.96 14.88
N HIS A 296 0.04 -7.66 14.46
CA HIS A 296 1.41 -7.35 14.89
C HIS A 296 1.79 -5.92 14.54
N LEU A 297 1.52 -5.48 13.32
CA LEU A 297 1.78 -4.11 12.89
C LEU A 297 1.01 -3.09 13.74
N GLY A 298 -0.29 -3.32 13.94
CA GLY A 298 -1.15 -2.45 14.74
C GLY A 298 -0.70 -2.33 16.20
N VAL A 299 -0.35 -3.47 16.82
CA VAL A 299 0.17 -3.53 18.21
C VAL A 299 1.48 -2.74 18.35
N LEU A 300 2.45 -3.01 17.47
CA LEU A 300 3.76 -2.34 17.54
C LEU A 300 3.65 -0.83 17.31
N MET A 301 2.81 -0.39 16.36
CA MET A 301 2.57 1.03 16.12
C MET A 301 1.74 1.69 17.23
N ARG A 302 0.90 0.94 17.95
CA ARG A 302 0.17 1.44 19.11
C ARG A 302 1.10 1.64 20.30
N ASN A 303 2.03 0.73 20.52
CA ASN A 303 2.93 0.75 21.67
C ASN A 303 4.10 1.73 21.48
N ASP A 304 4.63 1.86 20.27
CA ASP A 304 5.69 2.82 19.94
C ASP A 304 5.10 4.02 19.15
N ARG A 305 4.85 5.12 19.85
CA ARG A 305 4.27 6.34 19.27
C ARG A 305 5.20 7.06 18.28
N ASN A 306 6.48 6.71 18.21
CA ASN A 306 7.39 7.22 17.19
C ASN A 306 7.12 6.57 15.83
N LEU A 307 6.58 5.35 15.79
CA LEU A 307 6.21 4.69 14.54
C LEU A 307 5.00 5.40 13.91
N LYS A 308 5.28 6.18 12.87
CA LYS A 308 4.27 6.96 12.14
C LYS A 308 3.88 6.33 10.81
N LEU A 309 4.76 5.52 10.24
CA LEU A 309 4.62 4.91 8.92
C LEU A 309 4.70 3.39 9.03
N GLY A 310 3.68 2.71 8.56
CA GLY A 310 3.59 1.25 8.51
C GLY A 310 3.52 0.74 7.07
N PHE A 311 4.13 -0.41 6.82
CA PHE A 311 4.03 -1.12 5.55
C PHE A 311 3.66 -2.58 5.78
N LEU A 312 2.70 -3.06 5.03
CA LEU A 312 2.26 -4.45 5.00
C LEU A 312 2.02 -4.84 3.54
N SER A 313 2.44 -6.01 3.13
CA SER A 313 2.18 -6.51 1.78
C SER A 313 1.59 -7.91 1.78
N ALA A 314 0.84 -8.20 0.73
CA ALA A 314 0.33 -9.53 0.44
C ALA A 314 0.46 -9.82 -1.05
N GLY A 315 0.98 -11.00 -1.39
CA GLY A 315 1.07 -11.53 -2.76
C GLY A 315 -0.15 -12.40 -3.12
N GLY A 316 0.00 -13.18 -4.19
CA GLY A 316 -1.01 -14.15 -4.60
C GLY A 316 -2.20 -13.57 -5.38
N TRP A 317 -2.05 -12.35 -5.93
CA TRP A 317 -3.14 -11.66 -6.65
C TRP A 317 -3.08 -11.83 -8.17
N ASP A 318 -2.03 -12.44 -8.71
CA ASP A 318 -1.85 -12.65 -10.15
C ASP A 318 -2.68 -13.82 -10.66
N THR A 319 -4.01 -13.63 -10.73
CA THR A 319 -5.00 -14.67 -11.00
C THR A 319 -5.34 -14.81 -12.48
N HIS A 320 -4.41 -15.34 -13.26
CA HIS A 320 -4.59 -15.55 -14.71
C HIS A 320 -5.50 -16.71 -15.07
N ALA A 321 -5.74 -17.64 -14.16
CA ALA A 321 -6.59 -18.79 -14.44
C ALA A 321 -7.40 -19.18 -13.20
N ASN A 322 -8.62 -19.68 -13.45
CA ASN A 322 -9.52 -20.19 -12.41
C ASN A 322 -9.64 -19.26 -11.19
N GLN A 323 -9.72 -17.96 -11.46
CA GLN A 323 -9.80 -16.91 -10.44
C GLN A 323 -10.95 -17.15 -9.45
N GLY A 324 -12.05 -17.72 -9.94
CA GLY A 324 -13.29 -17.86 -9.21
C GLY A 324 -14.18 -16.63 -9.31
N ASN A 325 -15.30 -16.70 -8.62
CA ASN A 325 -16.28 -15.62 -8.49
C ASN A 325 -16.59 -15.38 -6.99
N ALA A 326 -17.80 -15.57 -6.50
CA ALA A 326 -18.13 -15.49 -5.07
C ALA A 326 -17.30 -16.47 -4.20
N THR A 327 -16.76 -17.52 -4.82
CA THR A 327 -15.86 -18.52 -4.22
C THR A 327 -14.63 -18.71 -5.09
N GLY A 328 -13.61 -19.38 -4.59
CA GLY A 328 -12.37 -19.65 -5.31
C GLY A 328 -11.17 -18.87 -4.78
N GLN A 329 -10.08 -18.84 -5.56
CA GLN A 329 -8.80 -18.29 -5.10
C GLN A 329 -8.90 -16.81 -4.73
N LEU A 330 -9.47 -15.99 -5.61
CA LEU A 330 -9.59 -14.55 -5.34
C LEU A 330 -10.49 -14.30 -4.13
N ALA A 331 -11.62 -15.01 -4.00
CA ALA A 331 -12.51 -14.90 -2.86
C ALA A 331 -11.82 -15.22 -1.54
N ASN A 332 -10.98 -16.27 -1.49
CA ASN A 332 -10.19 -16.64 -0.31
C ASN A 332 -9.18 -15.54 0.05
N ASN A 333 -8.51 -14.97 -0.94
CA ASN A 333 -7.56 -13.88 -0.74
C ASN A 333 -8.26 -12.61 -0.24
N LEU A 334 -9.40 -12.25 -0.83
CA LEU A 334 -10.22 -11.11 -0.38
C LEU A 334 -10.76 -11.32 1.05
N ALA A 335 -11.15 -12.54 1.42
CA ALA A 335 -11.60 -12.84 2.78
C ALA A 335 -10.48 -12.62 3.82
N ASN A 336 -9.26 -13.06 3.50
CA ASN A 336 -8.09 -12.82 4.36
C ASN A 336 -7.77 -11.33 4.46
N LEU A 337 -7.80 -10.63 3.34
CA LEU A 337 -7.59 -9.17 3.28
C LEU A 337 -8.65 -8.42 4.08
N GLY A 338 -9.93 -8.74 3.91
CA GLY A 338 -11.03 -8.11 4.64
C GLY A 338 -10.86 -8.24 6.16
N ARG A 339 -10.46 -9.42 6.65
CA ARG A 339 -10.14 -9.62 8.07
C ARG A 339 -8.93 -8.80 8.53
N ALA A 340 -7.88 -8.73 7.70
CA ALA A 340 -6.68 -7.97 8.02
C ALA A 340 -6.97 -6.46 8.12
N ILE A 341 -7.72 -5.90 7.17
CA ILE A 341 -8.11 -4.48 7.19
C ILE A 341 -9.01 -4.16 8.39
N THR A 342 -9.94 -5.05 8.73
CA THR A 342 -10.78 -4.90 9.92
C THR A 342 -9.93 -4.93 11.20
N GLN A 343 -8.90 -5.81 11.26
CA GLN A 343 -7.97 -5.87 12.37
C GLN A 343 -7.13 -4.60 12.48
N LEU A 344 -6.58 -4.11 11.36
CA LEU A 344 -5.86 -2.82 11.35
C LEU A 344 -6.75 -1.70 11.86
N ARG A 345 -8.01 -1.61 11.40
CA ARG A 345 -8.92 -0.56 11.86
C ARG A 345 -9.20 -0.61 13.36
N LYS A 346 -9.21 -1.82 13.95
CA LYS A 346 -9.38 -2.01 15.39
C LYS A 346 -8.17 -1.50 16.19
N ASP A 347 -6.95 -1.85 15.75
CA ASP A 347 -5.71 -1.51 16.46
C ASP A 347 -5.17 -0.12 16.12
N PHE A 348 -5.61 0.43 14.97
CA PHE A 348 -5.17 1.68 14.38
C PHE A 348 -6.37 2.61 14.23
N SER A 349 -6.82 3.17 15.37
CA SER A 349 -8.14 3.78 15.52
C SER A 349 -8.14 5.26 15.91
N GLU A 350 -6.95 5.87 16.07
CA GLU A 350 -6.84 7.29 16.40
C GLU A 350 -7.43 8.16 15.27
N PRO A 351 -7.92 9.37 15.57
CA PRO A 351 -8.58 10.21 14.58
C PRO A 351 -7.75 10.52 13.34
N GLY A 352 -6.42 10.66 13.49
CA GLY A 352 -5.49 10.94 12.37
C GLY A 352 -4.99 9.71 11.62
N ASP A 353 -5.34 8.49 12.06
CA ASP A 353 -4.84 7.25 11.47
C ASP A 353 -5.53 6.93 10.16
N VAL A 354 -4.72 6.58 9.14
CA VAL A 354 -5.20 6.19 7.81
C VAL A 354 -4.49 4.93 7.33
N VAL A 355 -5.27 3.99 6.81
CA VAL A 355 -4.79 2.82 6.07
C VAL A 355 -5.10 3.03 4.60
N ILE A 356 -4.11 2.85 3.72
CA ILE A 356 -4.26 2.84 2.26
C ILE A 356 -4.05 1.42 1.78
N VAL A 357 -4.95 0.93 0.92
CA VAL A 357 -4.78 -0.34 0.20
C VAL A 357 -4.62 -0.02 -1.27
N MET A 358 -3.55 -0.53 -1.88
CA MET A 358 -3.19 -0.26 -3.28
C MET A 358 -2.52 -1.46 -3.93
N SER A 359 -2.47 -1.45 -5.25
CA SER A 359 -1.80 -2.46 -6.07
C SER A 359 -1.14 -1.78 -7.25
N GLU A 360 -0.17 -2.43 -7.86
CA GLU A 360 0.67 -1.86 -8.92
C GLU A 360 -0.09 -1.47 -10.20
N PHE A 361 -1.10 -2.25 -10.57
CA PHE A 361 -2.04 -1.96 -11.67
C PHE A 361 -3.33 -2.79 -11.49
N GLY A 362 -4.32 -2.60 -12.38
CA GLY A 362 -5.56 -3.36 -12.41
C GLY A 362 -5.50 -4.58 -13.32
N ARG A 363 -6.65 -5.23 -13.47
CA ARG A 363 -6.83 -6.37 -14.37
C ARG A 363 -7.63 -5.95 -15.58
N THR A 364 -7.59 -6.77 -16.66
CA THR A 364 -8.44 -6.58 -17.82
C THR A 364 -9.91 -6.50 -17.44
N ALA A 365 -10.67 -5.64 -18.11
CA ALA A 365 -12.11 -5.56 -17.92
C ALA A 365 -12.79 -6.87 -18.31
N GLN A 366 -12.33 -7.50 -19.39
CA GLN A 366 -12.81 -8.79 -19.87
C GLN A 366 -12.04 -9.94 -19.20
N GLU A 367 -12.75 -11.02 -18.84
CA GLU A 367 -12.12 -12.27 -18.46
C GLU A 367 -11.37 -12.91 -19.65
N ASN A 368 -10.32 -13.66 -19.35
CA ASN A 368 -9.58 -14.41 -20.36
C ASN A 368 -10.12 -15.84 -20.57
N GLY A 369 -9.57 -16.56 -21.56
CA GLY A 369 -10.01 -17.92 -21.88
C GLY A 369 -9.77 -18.98 -20.79
N SER A 370 -9.04 -18.62 -19.73
CA SER A 370 -8.74 -19.50 -18.58
C SER A 370 -9.58 -19.19 -17.34
N ARG A 371 -10.66 -18.42 -17.48
CA ARG A 371 -11.52 -17.98 -16.36
C ARG A 371 -10.73 -17.21 -15.30
N GLY A 372 -9.85 -16.36 -15.74
CA GLY A 372 -9.08 -15.41 -14.94
C GLY A 372 -9.03 -14.08 -15.65
N THR A 373 -8.03 -13.26 -15.32
CA THR A 373 -7.84 -11.94 -15.92
C THR A 373 -6.37 -11.71 -16.23
N ASP A 374 -6.09 -10.94 -17.29
CA ASP A 374 -4.73 -10.54 -17.63
C ASP A 374 -4.38 -9.17 -17.03
N HIS A 375 -3.11 -8.75 -17.16
CA HIS A 375 -2.66 -7.45 -16.65
C HIS A 375 -3.38 -6.32 -17.35
N GLY A 376 -3.92 -5.40 -16.55
CA GLY A 376 -4.65 -4.20 -16.98
C GLY A 376 -3.92 -2.91 -16.63
N PHE A 377 -4.68 -1.84 -16.34
CA PHE A 377 -4.10 -0.54 -16.04
C PHE A 377 -4.70 0.06 -14.75
N GLY A 378 -5.84 0.76 -14.81
CA GLY A 378 -6.46 1.35 -13.63
C GLY A 378 -7.01 0.30 -12.66
N ASN A 379 -6.95 0.60 -11.36
CA ASN A 379 -7.45 -0.26 -10.29
C ASN A 379 -8.19 0.55 -9.24
N ALA A 380 -8.84 -0.11 -8.29
CA ALA A 380 -9.41 0.54 -7.13
C ALA A 380 -8.35 0.72 -6.02
N MET A 381 -8.27 1.93 -5.45
CA MET A 381 -7.55 2.19 -4.20
C MET A 381 -8.55 2.39 -3.07
N TRP A 382 -8.22 1.93 -1.87
CA TRP A 382 -9.10 2.07 -0.71
C TRP A 382 -8.42 2.88 0.38
N LEU A 383 -9.24 3.59 1.15
CA LEU A 383 -8.79 4.30 2.34
C LEU A 383 -9.68 3.92 3.52
N VAL A 384 -9.06 3.64 4.65
CA VAL A 384 -9.76 3.35 5.90
C VAL A 384 -9.21 4.24 7.01
N GLY A 385 -10.07 4.93 7.73
CA GLY A 385 -9.66 5.80 8.83
C GLY A 385 -10.80 6.68 9.34
N SER A 386 -10.69 7.17 10.58
CA SER A 386 -11.75 7.97 11.21
C SER A 386 -12.05 9.27 10.46
N ARG A 387 -11.02 9.88 9.84
CA ARG A 387 -11.16 11.10 9.04
C ARG A 387 -11.40 10.85 7.56
N VAL A 388 -11.37 9.60 7.11
CA VAL A 388 -11.74 9.27 5.74
C VAL A 388 -13.20 9.64 5.53
N ASN A 389 -13.49 10.34 4.44
CA ASN A 389 -14.84 10.71 4.05
C ASN A 389 -15.50 9.54 3.31
N GLY A 390 -15.73 8.46 4.04
CA GLY A 390 -16.15 7.16 3.54
C GLY A 390 -17.66 6.99 3.41
N GLY A 391 -18.10 5.76 3.19
CA GLY A 391 -19.46 5.41 2.82
C GLY A 391 -19.81 5.89 1.41
N LYS A 392 -18.80 6.20 0.59
CA LYS A 392 -18.95 6.69 -0.78
C LYS A 392 -17.68 6.50 -1.60
N TRP A 393 -17.83 6.67 -2.90
CA TRP A 393 -16.78 6.65 -3.91
C TRP A 393 -16.23 8.06 -4.09
N HIS A 394 -14.94 8.14 -4.38
CA HIS A 394 -14.29 9.39 -4.74
C HIS A 394 -13.66 9.27 -6.12
N GLY A 395 -13.59 10.40 -6.82
CA GLY A 395 -13.03 10.45 -8.15
C GLY A 395 -14.03 10.03 -9.25
N GLN A 396 -13.47 9.67 -10.39
CA GLN A 396 -14.20 9.46 -11.63
C GLN A 396 -14.41 7.98 -11.92
N TRP A 397 -15.63 7.64 -12.32
CA TRP A 397 -16.00 6.34 -12.89
C TRP A 397 -16.72 6.56 -14.21
N THR A 398 -16.25 5.97 -15.29
CA THR A 398 -16.79 6.16 -16.66
C THR A 398 -17.60 4.97 -17.17
N GLY A 399 -17.70 3.89 -16.40
CA GLY A 399 -18.35 2.64 -16.84
C GLY A 399 -17.43 1.75 -17.67
N MET A 400 -17.94 0.58 -18.04
CA MET A 400 -17.18 -0.52 -18.67
C MET A 400 -17.44 -0.66 -20.18
N SER A 401 -18.16 0.26 -20.81
CA SER A 401 -18.32 0.24 -22.28
C SER A 401 -16.96 0.34 -22.96
N ARG A 402 -16.79 -0.33 -24.09
CA ARG A 402 -15.48 -0.37 -24.80
C ARG A 402 -14.89 1.01 -25.08
N GLY A 403 -15.72 2.02 -25.35
CA GLY A 403 -15.28 3.39 -25.58
C GLY A 403 -14.73 4.10 -24.34
N ASN A 404 -15.08 3.63 -23.14
CA ASN A 404 -14.61 4.16 -21.86
C ASN A 404 -13.36 3.43 -21.32
N LEU A 405 -13.01 2.30 -21.92
CA LEU A 405 -11.84 1.52 -21.53
C LEU A 405 -10.58 2.03 -22.22
N ASN A 406 -9.48 2.03 -21.51
CA ASN A 406 -8.15 2.25 -22.06
C ASN A 406 -7.83 1.12 -23.04
N GLU A 407 -7.45 1.47 -24.28
CA GLU A 407 -7.22 0.52 -25.38
C GLU A 407 -8.42 -0.43 -25.63
N SER A 408 -9.65 -0.01 -25.27
CA SER A 408 -10.88 -0.85 -25.31
C SER A 408 -10.75 -2.16 -24.49
N ARG A 409 -9.89 -2.19 -23.47
CA ARG A 409 -9.44 -3.39 -22.78
C ARG A 409 -9.43 -3.28 -21.25
N ASP A 410 -8.88 -2.19 -20.71
CA ASP A 410 -8.59 -2.03 -19.29
C ASP A 410 -9.35 -0.83 -18.72
N LEU A 411 -9.60 -0.80 -17.41
CA LEU A 411 -10.02 0.44 -16.78
C LEU A 411 -8.93 1.50 -16.95
N PRO A 412 -9.29 2.75 -17.33
CA PRO A 412 -8.32 3.84 -17.34
C PRO A 412 -7.89 4.18 -15.92
N ALA A 413 -6.66 4.68 -15.73
CA ALA A 413 -6.25 5.32 -14.49
C ALA A 413 -6.62 6.82 -14.57
N HIS A 414 -7.84 7.16 -14.16
CA HIS A 414 -8.29 8.56 -14.12
C HIS A 414 -7.59 9.38 -13.05
N HIS A 415 -7.04 8.71 -12.04
CA HIS A 415 -6.36 9.30 -10.90
C HIS A 415 -4.97 8.70 -10.77
N ASP A 416 -3.97 9.57 -10.76
CA ASP A 416 -2.61 9.18 -10.38
C ASP A 416 -2.62 8.77 -8.90
N TYR A 417 -2.13 7.56 -8.58
CA TYR A 417 -2.06 7.08 -7.21
C TYR A 417 -1.32 8.06 -6.27
N ARG A 418 -0.34 8.81 -6.81
CA ARG A 418 0.42 9.82 -6.05
C ARG A 418 -0.46 11.01 -5.66
N ALA A 419 -1.48 11.35 -6.45
CA ALA A 419 -2.45 12.38 -6.07
C ALA A 419 -3.29 11.93 -4.86
N VAL A 420 -3.64 10.64 -4.79
CA VAL A 420 -4.30 10.05 -3.61
C VAL A 420 -3.36 10.11 -2.38
N LEU A 421 -2.09 9.70 -2.55
CA LEU A 421 -1.08 9.77 -1.49
C LEU A 421 -0.88 11.21 -1.00
N ALA A 422 -0.84 12.19 -1.90
CA ALA A 422 -0.67 13.60 -1.55
C ALA A 422 -1.81 14.13 -0.69
N GLN A 423 -3.07 13.78 -1.01
CA GLN A 423 -4.23 14.13 -0.20
C GLN A 423 -4.09 13.58 1.23
N VAL A 424 -3.71 12.31 1.34
CA VAL A 424 -3.53 11.63 2.64
C VAL A 424 -2.36 12.21 3.42
N MET A 425 -1.19 12.37 2.80
CA MET A 425 0.01 12.91 3.46
C MET A 425 -0.23 14.33 3.97
N ARG A 426 -0.90 15.18 3.18
CA ARG A 426 -1.27 16.53 3.61
C ARG A 426 -2.22 16.49 4.80
N ALA A 427 -3.26 15.67 4.75
CA ALA A 427 -4.28 15.61 5.79
C ALA A 427 -3.78 14.95 7.09
N THR A 428 -2.93 13.93 6.98
CA THR A 428 -2.43 13.14 8.12
C THR A 428 -1.26 13.83 8.82
N PHE A 429 -0.35 14.43 8.05
CA PHE A 429 0.93 14.95 8.55
C PHE A 429 1.10 16.46 8.35
N GLY A 430 0.16 17.14 7.70
CA GLY A 430 0.32 18.55 7.36
C GLY A 430 1.46 18.78 6.35
N THR A 431 1.74 17.81 5.48
CA THR A 431 2.85 17.86 4.53
C THR A 431 2.72 19.05 3.60
N THR A 432 3.77 19.86 3.51
CA THR A 432 3.81 21.05 2.65
C THR A 432 3.93 20.68 1.18
N ASP A 433 3.62 21.63 0.29
CA ASP A 433 3.71 21.39 -1.16
C ASP A 433 5.14 21.08 -1.61
N SER A 434 6.13 21.74 -1.03
CA SER A 434 7.54 21.46 -1.33
C SER A 434 7.97 20.06 -0.89
N ALA A 435 7.49 19.61 0.27
CA ALA A 435 7.74 18.25 0.74
C ALA A 435 7.02 17.21 -0.13
N LEU A 436 5.77 17.46 -0.53
CA LEU A 436 5.03 16.61 -1.46
C LEU A 436 5.73 16.48 -2.82
N ALA A 437 6.20 17.60 -3.39
CA ALA A 437 6.95 17.60 -4.64
C ALA A 437 8.25 16.78 -4.56
N SER A 438 8.89 16.75 -3.39
CA SER A 438 10.08 15.93 -3.14
C SER A 438 9.77 14.44 -2.93
N LEU A 439 8.68 14.14 -2.20
CA LEU A 439 8.25 12.76 -1.93
C LEU A 439 7.65 12.09 -3.16
N LEU A 440 6.84 12.84 -3.91
CA LEU A 440 6.01 12.38 -5.02
C LEU A 440 6.34 13.19 -6.29
N PRO A 441 7.54 13.03 -6.86
CA PRO A 441 8.01 13.85 -7.97
C PRO A 441 7.08 13.76 -9.18
N ASN A 442 6.83 14.89 -9.84
CA ASN A 442 5.97 15.00 -11.02
C ASN A 442 4.50 14.54 -10.80
N ALA A 443 4.08 14.41 -9.55
CA ALA A 443 2.67 14.23 -9.24
C ALA A 443 1.94 15.58 -9.31
N ASN A 444 0.69 15.54 -9.79
CA ASN A 444 -0.18 16.69 -9.84
C ASN A 444 -1.29 16.57 -8.80
N TRP A 445 -1.70 17.71 -8.23
CA TRP A 445 -2.90 17.76 -7.40
C TRP A 445 -4.13 17.41 -8.26
N ASP A 446 -4.98 16.56 -7.76
CA ASP A 446 -6.24 16.21 -8.41
C ASP A 446 -7.43 16.73 -7.58
N ALA A 447 -8.01 17.83 -8.02
CA ALA A 447 -9.13 18.46 -7.34
C ALA A 447 -10.39 17.56 -7.28
N ARG A 448 -10.49 16.54 -8.14
CA ARG A 448 -11.60 15.57 -8.11
C ARG A 448 -11.55 14.67 -6.86
N LEU A 449 -10.40 14.64 -6.18
CA LEU A 449 -10.19 13.94 -4.92
C LEU A 449 -10.31 14.86 -3.70
N ASP A 450 -10.61 16.14 -3.88
CA ASP A 450 -10.82 17.08 -2.77
C ASP A 450 -11.94 16.57 -1.87
N GLY A 451 -11.71 16.61 -0.57
CA GLY A 451 -12.65 16.09 0.40
C GLY A 451 -12.57 14.57 0.64
N LEU A 452 -11.58 13.85 0.06
CA LEU A 452 -11.30 12.44 0.37
C LEU A 452 -11.04 12.23 1.87
N ILE A 453 -10.37 13.17 2.50
CA ILE A 453 -10.16 13.20 3.96
C ILE A 453 -10.91 14.42 4.52
N ARG A 454 -11.71 14.21 5.56
CA ARG A 454 -12.44 15.28 6.26
C ARG A 454 -11.47 16.26 6.90
N LYS A 455 -11.77 17.54 6.80
CA LYS A 455 -11.03 18.58 7.56
C LYS A 455 -11.21 18.32 9.07
N SER A 456 -10.17 18.54 9.84
CA SER A 456 -10.21 18.47 11.32
C SER A 456 -10.99 19.64 11.90
#